data_a273062924afe50424fdf94e46091be8
#
_entry.id   a273062924afe50424fdf94e46091be8
#
_cell.length_a   1.000
_cell.length_b   1.000
_cell.length_c   1.000
_cell.angle_alpha   90.00
_cell.angle_beta   90.00
_cell.angle_gamma   90.00
#
_symmetry.space_group_name_H-M   'P 1'
#
loop_
_entity.id
_entity.type
_entity.pdbx_description
1 polymer ?
#
loop_
_entity_poly.entity_id
_entity_poly.type
_entity_poly.pdbx_seq_one_letter_code
_entity_poly.pdbx_strand_id
1 'polypeptide(L)'
;MNKQDIITYFFENDGDIPNNILPVVIYKNALQHAVQKDLEVLFCQNGWGNNWHDIILTEDHFHSNTHKVLGLKSGQARLKLGGEKGEIVTVEKGDVIILPAGVGHYSVDNSIEYQFVGGYPNGAEWNLKFSLKKEDSSSILAEIASIPLPEKDPVFGDDGPVFEYWK
;
A
#
# COMPACT_ATOMS: atom_id res chain seq x y z
N MET A 1 1.45 -19.17 1.28
CA MET A 1 2.35 -18.39 0.41
C MET A 1 3.79 -18.63 0.84
N ASN A 2 4.67 -18.77 -0.11
CA ASN A 2 6.08 -19.03 0.19
C ASN A 2 6.79 -17.74 0.62
N LYS A 3 7.67 -17.81 1.62
CA LYS A 3 8.44 -16.64 2.08
C LYS A 3 9.25 -15.96 0.97
N GLN A 4 9.66 -16.70 -0.06
CA GLN A 4 10.37 -16.15 -1.21
C GLN A 4 9.54 -15.20 -2.05
N ASP A 5 8.22 -15.29 -1.95
CA ASP A 5 7.29 -14.44 -2.69
C ASP A 5 6.88 -13.19 -1.91
N ILE A 6 7.39 -13.02 -0.70
CA ILE A 6 7.09 -11.87 0.17
C ILE A 6 8.33 -10.99 0.27
N ILE A 7 8.17 -9.72 -0.08
CA ILE A 7 9.23 -8.71 0.01
C ILE A 7 8.77 -7.65 1.00
N THR A 8 9.67 -7.24 1.89
CA THR A 8 9.39 -6.17 2.86
C THR A 8 10.39 -5.04 2.71
N TYR A 9 9.91 -3.80 2.91
CA TYR A 9 10.75 -2.62 2.93
C TYR A 9 10.42 -1.77 4.14
N PHE A 10 11.44 -1.35 4.88
CA PHE A 10 11.32 -0.41 5.99
C PHE A 10 11.82 0.96 5.54
N PHE A 11 11.03 1.99 5.76
CA PHE A 11 11.39 3.36 5.37
C PHE A 11 11.28 4.29 6.57
N GLU A 12 12.31 5.11 6.75
CA GLU A 12 12.35 6.10 7.83
C GLU A 12 11.69 7.43 7.39
N ASN A 13 11.19 8.18 8.37
CA ASN A 13 10.76 9.56 8.16
C ASN A 13 11.95 10.38 7.67
N ASP A 14 11.81 11.03 6.52
CA ASP A 14 12.89 11.83 5.93
C ASP A 14 12.68 13.34 6.11
N GLY A 15 11.69 13.75 6.91
CA GLY A 15 11.34 15.15 7.15
C GLY A 15 10.34 15.72 6.15
N ASP A 16 10.13 15.04 5.05
CA ASP A 16 9.17 15.40 4.00
C ASP A 16 8.06 14.35 3.91
N ILE A 17 8.45 13.10 3.78
CA ILE A 17 7.56 11.94 3.80
C ILE A 17 7.71 11.24 5.15
N PRO A 18 6.61 11.06 5.90
CA PRO A 18 6.69 10.51 7.26
C PRO A 18 7.05 9.03 7.30
N ASN A 19 6.55 8.27 6.33
CA ASN A 19 6.64 6.81 6.33
C ASN A 19 6.03 6.18 7.60
N ASN A 20 6.39 4.97 7.94
CA ASN A 20 5.81 4.25 9.08
C ASN A 20 6.86 3.29 9.66
N ILE A 21 6.74 2.97 10.95
CA ILE A 21 7.57 1.94 11.57
C ILE A 21 7.21 0.54 11.05
N LEU A 22 5.98 0.36 10.56
CA LEU A 22 5.57 -0.88 9.91
C LEU A 22 6.15 -0.92 8.49
N PRO A 23 6.57 -2.09 8.01
CA PRO A 23 7.12 -2.20 6.66
C PRO A 23 6.03 -2.19 5.60
N VAL A 24 6.40 -1.81 4.39
CA VAL A 24 5.64 -2.16 3.19
C VAL A 24 5.80 -3.67 2.99
N VAL A 25 4.71 -4.35 2.70
CA VAL A 25 4.71 -5.79 2.43
C VAL A 25 4.21 -6.01 1.00
N ILE A 26 5.01 -6.70 0.19
CA ILE A 26 4.66 -7.00 -1.20
C ILE A 26 4.52 -8.50 -1.36
N TYR A 27 3.36 -8.93 -1.86
CA TYR A 27 3.11 -10.31 -2.24
C TYR A 27 3.29 -10.43 -3.76
N LYS A 28 4.37 -11.04 -4.18
CA LYS A 28 4.61 -11.29 -5.60
C LYS A 28 3.69 -12.40 -6.08
N ASN A 29 3.01 -12.16 -7.20
CA ASN A 29 2.10 -13.13 -7.81
C ASN A 29 1.05 -13.66 -6.80
N ALA A 30 0.47 -12.76 -6.02
CA ALA A 30 -0.46 -13.10 -4.96
C ALA A 30 -1.69 -13.87 -5.45
N LEU A 31 -2.19 -13.54 -6.63
CA LEU A 31 -3.39 -14.17 -7.18
C LEU A 31 -3.20 -15.65 -7.51
N GLN A 32 -1.96 -16.11 -7.71
CA GLN A 32 -1.68 -17.52 -7.89
C GLN A 32 -2.13 -18.34 -6.66
N HIS A 33 -2.02 -17.75 -5.48
CA HIS A 33 -2.33 -18.41 -4.21
C HIS A 33 -3.73 -18.11 -3.68
N ALA A 34 -4.42 -17.12 -4.26
CA ALA A 34 -5.77 -16.76 -3.84
C ALA A 34 -6.83 -17.59 -4.56
N VAL A 35 -7.88 -17.95 -3.86
CA VAL A 35 -9.05 -18.64 -4.45
C VAL A 35 -9.85 -17.65 -5.30
N GLN A 36 -10.10 -16.45 -4.76
CA GLN A 36 -10.77 -15.38 -5.50
C GLN A 36 -9.75 -14.67 -6.39
N LYS A 37 -10.01 -14.64 -7.69
CA LYS A 37 -9.10 -14.07 -8.68
C LYS A 37 -9.41 -12.62 -9.05
N ASP A 38 -10.56 -12.09 -8.65
CA ASP A 38 -10.92 -10.69 -8.83
C ASP A 38 -10.40 -9.88 -7.64
N LEU A 39 -9.49 -8.95 -7.88
CA LEU A 39 -8.84 -8.18 -6.83
C LEU A 39 -9.82 -7.35 -6.00
N GLU A 40 -10.79 -6.71 -6.65
CA GLU A 40 -11.76 -5.90 -5.92
C GLU A 40 -12.60 -6.76 -4.98
N VAL A 41 -13.11 -7.88 -5.47
CA VAL A 41 -13.89 -8.81 -4.66
C VAL A 41 -13.03 -9.38 -3.51
N LEU A 42 -11.79 -9.75 -3.83
CA LEU A 42 -10.85 -10.28 -2.84
C LEU A 42 -10.60 -9.29 -1.70
N PHE A 43 -10.27 -8.04 -2.04
CA PHE A 43 -10.01 -7.02 -1.03
C PHE A 43 -11.25 -6.72 -0.22
N CYS A 44 -12.39 -6.54 -0.88
CA CYS A 44 -13.65 -6.22 -0.23
C CYS A 44 -14.09 -7.32 0.74
N GLN A 45 -14.00 -8.59 0.35
CA GLN A 45 -14.39 -9.70 1.23
C GLN A 45 -13.48 -9.83 2.46
N ASN A 46 -12.27 -9.29 2.39
CA ASN A 46 -11.33 -9.25 3.51
C ASN A 46 -11.36 -7.92 4.28
N GLY A 47 -12.40 -7.13 4.08
CA GLY A 47 -12.60 -5.89 4.83
C GLY A 47 -11.78 -4.69 4.35
N TRP A 48 -11.17 -4.77 3.16
CA TRP A 48 -10.45 -3.66 2.54
C TRP A 48 -11.30 -3.09 1.41
N GLY A 49 -12.22 -2.18 1.77
CA GLY A 49 -13.22 -1.61 0.87
C GLY A 49 -12.87 -0.22 0.35
N ASN A 50 -13.89 0.52 -0.08
CA ASN A 50 -13.76 1.80 -0.77
C ASN A 50 -12.87 1.66 -2.00
N ASN A 51 -13.12 0.61 -2.77
CA ASN A 51 -12.25 0.17 -3.86
C ASN A 51 -12.37 1.10 -5.07
N TRP A 52 -11.27 1.22 -5.80
CA TRP A 52 -11.19 1.97 -7.04
C TRP A 52 -10.27 1.26 -8.03
N HIS A 53 -10.40 1.62 -9.30
CA HIS A 53 -9.57 1.12 -10.40
C HIS A 53 -8.95 2.33 -11.09
N ASP A 54 -7.64 2.50 -11.02
CA ASP A 54 -6.98 3.68 -11.59
C ASP A 54 -5.46 3.50 -11.67
N ILE A 55 -4.82 4.55 -12.17
CA ILE A 55 -3.36 4.71 -12.15
C ILE A 55 -2.95 5.39 -10.84
N ILE A 56 -1.65 5.43 -10.58
CA ILE A 56 -1.07 6.12 -9.42
C ILE A 56 -0.54 7.48 -9.86
N LEU A 57 -0.69 8.49 -9.01
CA LEU A 57 -0.15 9.82 -9.25
C LEU A 57 1.36 9.76 -9.47
N THR A 58 1.86 10.66 -10.32
CA THR A 58 3.31 10.80 -10.57
C THR A 58 3.99 11.73 -9.56
N GLU A 59 3.22 12.37 -8.68
CA GLU A 59 3.74 13.18 -7.57
C GLU A 59 3.75 12.36 -6.30
N ASP A 60 4.84 12.44 -5.53
CA ASP A 60 4.98 11.72 -4.26
C ASP A 60 3.90 12.17 -3.28
N HIS A 61 3.24 11.22 -2.66
CA HIS A 61 2.11 11.49 -1.77
C HIS A 61 1.96 10.38 -0.73
N PHE A 62 1.18 10.66 0.30
CA PHE A 62 0.86 9.68 1.34
C PHE A 62 -0.54 9.94 1.91
N HIS A 63 -1.06 8.95 2.61
CA HIS A 63 -2.29 9.04 3.38
C HIS A 63 -1.93 8.94 4.86
N SER A 64 -2.37 9.89 5.67
CA SER A 64 -2.04 9.88 7.10
C SER A 64 -3.10 9.20 7.96
N ASN A 65 -4.28 8.94 7.40
CA ASN A 65 -5.45 8.48 8.15
C ASN A 65 -5.84 7.02 7.89
N THR A 66 -5.14 6.29 7.04
CA THR A 66 -5.47 4.89 6.74
C THR A 66 -4.29 4.15 6.10
N HIS A 67 -4.25 2.85 6.32
CA HIS A 67 -3.43 1.93 5.51
C HIS A 67 -4.09 1.75 4.14
N LYS A 68 -3.36 1.18 3.19
CA LYS A 68 -3.81 1.05 1.80
C LYS A 68 -3.30 -0.26 1.21
N VAL A 69 -4.10 -0.89 0.38
CA VAL A 69 -3.67 -2.00 -0.45
C VAL A 69 -3.78 -1.63 -1.92
N LEU A 70 -2.81 -2.06 -2.71
CA LEU A 70 -2.77 -1.93 -4.16
C LEU A 70 -2.55 -3.29 -4.78
N GLY A 71 -3.43 -3.69 -5.67
CA GLY A 71 -3.24 -4.89 -6.48
C GLY A 71 -3.17 -4.53 -7.95
N LEU A 72 -2.17 -5.03 -8.67
CA LEU A 72 -2.07 -4.72 -10.10
C LEU A 72 -2.96 -5.66 -10.90
N LYS A 73 -3.98 -5.08 -11.51
CA LYS A 73 -4.98 -5.80 -12.31
C LYS A 73 -4.50 -6.07 -13.71
N SER A 74 -3.79 -5.13 -14.31
CA SER A 74 -3.32 -5.23 -15.69
C SER A 74 -2.07 -4.39 -15.91
N GLY A 75 -1.27 -4.78 -16.89
CA GLY A 75 -0.07 -4.07 -17.28
C GLY A 75 1.11 -4.32 -16.36
N GLN A 76 2.02 -3.37 -16.36
CA GLN A 76 3.21 -3.35 -15.51
C GLN A 76 3.43 -1.92 -15.03
N ALA A 77 3.82 -1.75 -13.78
CA ALA A 77 4.04 -0.43 -13.20
C ALA A 77 5.37 -0.37 -12.47
N ARG A 78 5.95 0.83 -12.41
CA ARG A 78 7.13 1.12 -11.60
C ARG A 78 6.75 2.19 -10.59
N LEU A 79 6.82 1.84 -9.31
CA LEU A 79 6.48 2.74 -8.22
C LEU A 79 7.72 3.07 -7.41
N LYS A 80 7.84 4.34 -7.01
CA LYS A 80 8.79 4.76 -5.98
C LYS A 80 8.06 4.72 -4.64
N LEU A 81 8.61 4.00 -3.70
CA LEU A 81 8.07 3.85 -2.34
C LEU A 81 9.03 4.44 -1.32
N GLY A 82 8.49 5.10 -0.30
CA GLY A 82 9.27 5.49 0.87
C GLY A 82 9.97 6.84 0.81
N GLY A 83 9.59 7.72 -0.12
CA GLY A 83 10.18 9.04 -0.26
C GLY A 83 11.46 9.03 -1.09
N GLU A 84 12.22 10.14 -1.04
CA GLU A 84 13.40 10.33 -1.88
C GLU A 84 14.44 9.22 -1.72
N LYS A 85 14.66 8.76 -0.50
CA LYS A 85 15.63 7.70 -0.19
C LYS A 85 15.02 6.29 -0.24
N GLY A 86 13.81 6.16 -0.77
CA GLY A 86 13.12 4.87 -0.84
C GLY A 86 13.57 4.00 -1.99
N GLU A 87 12.69 3.09 -2.38
CA GLU A 87 12.99 2.06 -3.39
C GLU A 87 12.05 2.19 -4.58
N ILE A 88 12.59 1.97 -5.78
CA ILE A 88 11.79 1.80 -6.99
C ILE A 88 11.50 0.31 -7.12
N VAL A 89 10.21 -0.03 -7.19
CA VAL A 89 9.76 -1.40 -7.34
C VAL A 89 9.04 -1.58 -8.66
N THR A 90 9.30 -2.69 -9.33
CA THR A 90 8.55 -3.09 -10.53
C THR A 90 7.41 -4.00 -10.09
N VAL A 91 6.20 -3.63 -10.48
CA VAL A 91 4.97 -4.35 -10.11
C VAL A 91 4.40 -5.00 -11.35
N GLU A 92 4.07 -6.26 -11.23
CA GLU A 92 3.51 -7.07 -12.32
C GLU A 92 2.09 -7.49 -11.99
N LYS A 93 1.34 -7.87 -13.03
CA LYS A 93 -0.05 -8.33 -12.86
C LYS A 93 -0.13 -9.44 -11.80
N GLY A 94 -1.02 -9.26 -10.84
CA GLY A 94 -1.21 -10.22 -9.76
C GLY A 94 -0.41 -9.92 -8.50
N ASP A 95 0.53 -8.97 -8.55
CA ASP A 95 1.25 -8.51 -7.36
C ASP A 95 0.33 -7.65 -6.49
N VAL A 96 0.53 -7.74 -5.18
CA VAL A 96 -0.22 -6.94 -4.19
C VAL A 96 0.77 -6.25 -3.27
N ILE A 97 0.57 -4.94 -3.08
CA ILE A 97 1.39 -4.10 -2.20
C ILE A 97 0.51 -3.64 -1.03
N ILE A 98 0.97 -3.88 0.18
CA ILE A 98 0.29 -3.43 1.40
C ILE A 98 1.12 -2.29 1.99
N LEU A 99 0.52 -1.08 1.97
CA LEU A 99 1.17 0.17 2.35
C LEU A 99 0.66 0.63 3.71
N PRO A 100 1.51 0.72 4.74
CA PRO A 100 1.07 1.34 5.99
C PRO A 100 0.84 2.84 5.82
N ALA A 101 0.00 3.42 6.67
CA ALA A 101 -0.28 4.85 6.65
C ALA A 101 1.03 5.66 6.70
N GLY A 102 1.08 6.75 5.97
CA GLY A 102 2.24 7.65 5.95
C GLY A 102 3.31 7.31 4.94
N VAL A 103 3.30 6.12 4.35
CA VAL A 103 4.33 5.72 3.38
C VAL A 103 4.14 6.47 2.07
N GLY A 104 5.20 7.14 1.63
CA GLY A 104 5.19 7.84 0.34
C GLY A 104 5.18 6.87 -0.83
N HIS A 105 4.44 7.25 -1.86
CA HIS A 105 4.39 6.46 -3.09
C HIS A 105 4.00 7.31 -4.28
N TYR A 106 4.58 7.00 -5.43
CA TYR A 106 4.20 7.60 -6.70
C TYR A 106 4.61 6.70 -7.87
N SER A 107 3.98 6.91 -9.02
CA SER A 107 4.36 6.21 -10.24
C SER A 107 5.51 6.94 -10.91
N VAL A 108 6.57 6.21 -11.23
CA VAL A 108 7.75 6.75 -11.89
C VAL A 108 7.43 7.16 -13.33
N ASP A 109 6.56 6.40 -13.99
CA ASP A 109 6.22 6.62 -15.39
C ASP A 109 4.83 6.06 -15.71
N ASN A 110 3.95 6.92 -16.24
CA ASN A 110 2.60 6.55 -16.66
C ASN A 110 2.46 6.44 -18.19
N SER A 111 3.57 6.35 -18.93
CA SER A 111 3.53 6.20 -20.39
C SER A 111 3.06 4.81 -20.84
N ILE A 112 3.25 3.79 -20.01
CA ILE A 112 2.80 2.42 -20.27
C ILE A 112 1.49 2.20 -19.53
N GLU A 113 0.50 1.61 -20.19
CA GLU A 113 -0.80 1.37 -19.57
C GLU A 113 -0.72 0.33 -18.45
N TYR A 114 -1.36 0.65 -17.35
CA TYR A 114 -1.54 -0.25 -16.22
C TYR A 114 -2.78 0.16 -15.43
N GLN A 115 -3.29 -0.75 -14.61
CA GLN A 115 -4.40 -0.42 -13.71
C GLN A 115 -4.24 -1.15 -12.39
N PHE A 116 -4.31 -0.39 -11.30
CA PHE A 116 -4.39 -0.92 -9.94
C PHE A 116 -5.83 -0.97 -9.45
N VAL A 117 -6.07 -1.90 -8.55
CA VAL A 117 -7.24 -1.90 -7.68
C VAL A 117 -6.76 -1.49 -6.29
N GLY A 118 -7.36 -0.46 -5.72
CA GLY A 118 -7.05 0.02 -4.38
C GLY A 118 -8.08 -0.43 -3.36
N GLY A 119 -7.69 -0.39 -2.09
CA GLY A 119 -8.61 -0.67 -0.99
C GLY A 119 -8.04 -0.19 0.34
N TYR A 120 -8.92 -0.03 1.32
CA TYR A 120 -8.59 0.53 2.63
C TYR A 120 -9.30 -0.26 3.73
N PRO A 121 -8.64 -0.51 4.89
CA PRO A 121 -9.29 -1.22 5.99
C PRO A 121 -10.61 -0.55 6.38
N ASN A 122 -11.66 -1.34 6.52
CA ASN A 122 -13.01 -0.91 6.87
C ASN A 122 -13.61 0.11 5.89
N GLY A 123 -13.12 0.15 4.65
CA GLY A 123 -13.61 1.08 3.65
C GLY A 123 -13.33 2.53 3.98
N ALA A 124 -12.24 2.83 4.67
CA ALA A 124 -11.91 4.18 5.13
C ALA A 124 -11.84 5.17 3.97
N GLU A 125 -12.30 6.39 4.22
CA GLU A 125 -12.06 7.52 3.33
C GLU A 125 -10.61 7.98 3.54
N TRP A 126 -9.87 8.11 2.44
CA TRP A 126 -8.47 8.47 2.50
C TRP A 126 -8.26 9.97 2.32
N ASN A 127 -7.31 10.53 3.06
CA ASN A 127 -6.84 11.89 2.79
C ASN A 127 -5.65 11.82 1.83
N LEU A 128 -5.27 12.98 1.28
CA LEU A 128 -4.16 13.09 0.34
C LEU A 128 -3.22 14.19 0.81
N LYS A 129 -1.97 13.81 1.08
CA LYS A 129 -0.94 14.74 1.53
C LYS A 129 0.33 14.55 0.72
N PHE A 130 1.05 15.65 0.50
CA PHE A 130 2.22 15.63 -0.36
C PHE A 130 3.53 15.85 0.40
N SER A 131 3.48 16.46 1.58
CA SER A 131 4.68 16.78 2.33
C SER A 131 4.35 17.14 3.78
N LEU A 132 5.17 16.67 4.72
CA LEU A 132 5.10 17.10 6.12
C LEU A 132 5.37 18.60 6.28
N LYS A 133 6.14 19.20 5.36
CA LYS A 133 6.51 20.61 5.42
C LYS A 133 5.32 21.55 5.21
N LYS A 134 4.23 21.04 4.66
CA LYS A 134 3.00 21.81 4.39
C LYS A 134 1.93 21.56 5.45
N GLU A 135 2.24 20.78 6.48
CA GLU A 135 1.30 20.33 7.49
C GLU A 135 1.85 20.58 8.90
N ASP A 136 1.00 20.41 9.92
CA ASP A 136 1.47 20.26 11.30
C ASP A 136 2.07 18.86 11.45
N SER A 137 3.38 18.75 11.34
CA SER A 137 4.04 17.44 11.33
C SER A 137 3.81 16.64 12.60
N SER A 138 3.73 17.28 13.76
CA SER A 138 3.43 16.58 15.03
C SER A 138 2.05 15.91 15.00
N SER A 139 1.05 16.62 14.50
CA SER A 139 -0.31 16.07 14.38
C SER A 139 -0.38 14.94 13.36
N ILE A 140 0.31 15.08 12.23
CA ILE A 140 0.34 14.04 11.20
C ILE A 140 1.02 12.78 11.73
N LEU A 141 2.17 12.92 12.39
CA LEU A 141 2.89 11.77 12.94
C LEU A 141 2.08 11.06 14.03
N ALA A 142 1.37 11.82 14.89
CA ALA A 142 0.49 11.26 15.89
C ALA A 142 -0.70 10.51 15.27
N GLU A 143 -1.28 11.05 14.19
CA GLU A 143 -2.36 10.40 13.47
C GLU A 143 -1.90 9.07 12.87
N ILE A 144 -0.77 9.08 12.17
CA ILE A 144 -0.20 7.86 11.58
C ILE A 144 0.02 6.78 12.65
N ALA A 145 0.61 7.16 13.80
CA ALA A 145 0.88 6.24 14.89
C ALA A 145 -0.41 5.68 15.53
N SER A 146 -1.53 6.37 15.39
CA SER A 146 -2.81 5.97 15.99
C SER A 146 -3.62 5.00 15.13
N ILE A 147 -3.25 4.80 13.86
CA ILE A 147 -4.01 3.94 12.96
C ILE A 147 -3.88 2.48 13.42
N PRO A 148 -5.02 1.81 13.72
CA PRO A 148 -4.95 0.43 14.19
C PRO A 148 -4.50 -0.53 13.09
N LEU A 149 -3.99 -1.68 13.51
CA LEU A 149 -3.73 -2.78 12.57
C LEU A 149 -5.05 -3.23 11.96
N PRO A 150 -5.04 -3.68 10.69
CA PRO A 150 -6.24 -4.22 10.09
C PRO A 150 -6.65 -5.53 10.77
N GLU A 151 -7.93 -5.87 10.70
CA GLU A 151 -8.43 -7.13 11.27
C GLU A 151 -8.05 -8.33 10.41
N LYS A 152 -7.90 -8.11 9.10
CA LYS A 152 -7.59 -9.17 8.13
C LYS A 152 -6.52 -8.73 7.16
N ASP A 153 -5.77 -9.72 6.68
CA ASP A 153 -4.90 -9.56 5.52
C ASP A 153 -5.78 -9.35 4.28
N PRO A 154 -5.44 -8.41 3.39
CA PRO A 154 -6.30 -8.14 2.23
C PRO A 154 -6.42 -9.30 1.26
N VAL A 155 -5.44 -10.21 1.25
CA VAL A 155 -5.41 -11.36 0.33
C VAL A 155 -5.82 -12.65 1.04
N PHE A 156 -5.26 -12.91 2.23
CA PHE A 156 -5.35 -14.21 2.89
C PHE A 156 -6.25 -14.24 4.14
N GLY A 157 -6.90 -13.14 4.47
CA GLY A 157 -7.89 -13.13 5.55
C GLY A 157 -7.28 -13.11 6.94
N ASP A 158 -7.88 -13.88 7.87
CA ASP A 158 -7.62 -13.76 9.32
C ASP A 158 -6.17 -13.97 9.73
N ASP A 159 -5.49 -14.96 9.20
CA ASP A 159 -4.12 -15.31 9.62
C ASP A 159 -3.11 -15.11 8.50
N GLY A 160 -3.34 -14.11 7.64
CA GLY A 160 -2.48 -13.86 6.51
C GLY A 160 -1.07 -13.42 6.90
N PRO A 161 -0.10 -13.55 5.97
CA PRO A 161 1.31 -13.26 6.26
C PRO A 161 1.62 -11.84 6.71
N VAL A 162 0.78 -10.85 6.39
CA VAL A 162 1.02 -9.47 6.82
C VAL A 162 1.21 -9.38 8.33
N PHE A 163 0.52 -10.23 9.11
CA PHE A 163 0.60 -10.20 10.57
C PHE A 163 1.90 -10.74 11.15
N GLU A 164 2.76 -11.34 10.34
CA GLU A 164 4.14 -11.66 10.74
C GLU A 164 5.00 -10.39 10.79
N TYR A 165 4.63 -9.36 10.03
CA TYR A 165 5.40 -8.12 9.86
C TYR A 165 4.74 -6.91 10.53
N TRP A 166 3.42 -6.89 10.59
CA TRP A 166 2.64 -5.83 11.22
C TRP A 166 2.19 -6.28 12.60
N LYS A 167 2.92 -5.84 13.61
CA LYS A 167 2.66 -6.20 15.03
C LYS A 167 2.85 -4.99 15.94
#